data_3e36cbed06c2c327dd88d77d76e5ca77
#
_entry.id   3e36cbed06c2c327dd88d77d76e5ca77
#
_cell.length_a   1.000
_cell.length_b   1.000
_cell.length_c   1.000
_cell.angle_alpha   90.00
_cell.angle_beta   90.00
_cell.angle_gamma   90.00
#
_symmetry.space_group_name_H-M   'P 1'
#
loop_
_entity.id
_entity.type
_entity.pdbx_description
1 polymer ?
#
loop_
_entity_poly.entity_id
_entity_poly.type
_entity_poly.pdbx_seq_one_letter_code
_entity_poly.pdbx_strand_id
1 'polypeptide(L)'
;MESEKPDKDLIVDVSSTEVHIALMENHRLIEYNTESSTGNKFTVGDVHLGKVKKILPNLNAAFVDIGDKKEAFIHYLDLGLYFNAFDQFVKESNSNTNLKDLYSRIAIGTPLPKEGHIEEYLKPGQLIVAQIVKEPISTKGSRLTAEISLAGRNIVLLPFAEKVSISQKIGSKEEKRRLETLVRSILPKNYGAIIRTAAEGKNAATLVGETESLIEKWESSWKKIAKNKTVQLLFTEYSKTTTVLRDLLNDSFSNIWINDPHVAEEARKYVSLISPEQEKIVHLYEGKQPIYDHFEVTRQIK
;
A
#
# COMPACT_ATOMS: atom_id res chain seq x y z
N MET A 1 -18.26 -7.75 35.94
CA MET A 1 -18.76 -6.81 34.94
C MET A 1 -17.92 -7.05 33.71
N GLU A 2 -18.42 -7.80 32.74
CA GLU A 2 -17.84 -7.86 31.42
C GLU A 2 -17.90 -6.42 30.85
N SER A 3 -16.77 -5.81 30.55
CA SER A 3 -16.75 -4.55 29.83
C SER A 3 -17.36 -4.85 28.45
N GLU A 4 -18.51 -4.26 28.16
CA GLU A 4 -19.07 -4.29 26.81
C GLU A 4 -17.97 -3.87 25.84
N LYS A 5 -17.69 -4.72 24.84
CA LYS A 5 -16.76 -4.35 23.77
C LYS A 5 -17.31 -3.08 23.13
N PRO A 6 -16.46 -2.08 22.87
CA PRO A 6 -16.91 -0.87 22.21
C PRO A 6 -17.53 -1.22 20.85
N ASP A 7 -18.71 -0.69 20.60
CA ASP A 7 -19.46 -0.86 19.35
C ASP A 7 -18.94 0.15 18.33
N LYS A 8 -18.25 -0.33 17.29
CA LYS A 8 -17.68 0.51 16.23
C LYS A 8 -18.40 0.32 14.92
N ASP A 9 -18.80 1.43 14.34
CA ASP A 9 -19.35 1.49 12.99
C ASP A 9 -18.46 2.33 12.08
N LEU A 10 -18.28 1.87 10.85
CA LEU A 10 -17.65 2.65 9.77
C LEU A 10 -18.76 3.11 8.82
N ILE A 11 -18.87 4.43 8.65
CA ILE A 11 -19.84 5.03 7.75
C ILE A 11 -19.10 5.67 6.59
N VAL A 12 -19.37 5.19 5.38
CA VAL A 12 -18.71 5.67 4.15
C VAL A 12 -19.75 6.34 3.26
N ASP A 13 -19.58 7.64 3.03
CA ASP A 13 -20.40 8.45 2.14
C ASP A 13 -19.64 8.75 0.86
N VAL A 14 -20.08 8.16 -0.23
CA VAL A 14 -19.50 8.31 -1.56
C VAL A 14 -20.34 9.29 -2.35
N SER A 15 -19.74 10.38 -2.79
CA SER A 15 -20.31 11.35 -3.71
C SER A 15 -19.57 11.33 -5.07
N SER A 16 -20.04 12.12 -6.03
CA SER A 16 -19.38 12.26 -7.33
C SER A 16 -17.98 12.89 -7.26
N THR A 17 -17.68 13.61 -6.19
CA THR A 17 -16.43 14.37 -6.03
C THR A 17 -15.56 13.89 -4.87
N GLU A 18 -16.15 13.32 -3.83
CA GLU A 18 -15.46 12.96 -2.60
C GLU A 18 -15.99 11.68 -1.97
N VAL A 19 -15.13 10.96 -1.29
CA VAL A 19 -15.46 9.86 -0.39
C VAL A 19 -15.16 10.33 1.03
N HIS A 20 -16.17 10.34 1.87
CA HIS A 20 -16.08 10.70 3.27
C HIS A 20 -16.17 9.43 4.13
N ILE A 21 -15.28 9.27 5.07
CA ILE A 21 -15.19 8.09 5.93
C ILE A 21 -15.25 8.54 7.38
N ALA A 22 -16.28 8.13 8.10
CA ALA A 22 -16.48 8.41 9.52
C ALA A 22 -16.37 7.12 10.33
N LEU A 23 -15.47 7.10 11.32
CA LEU A 23 -15.40 6.06 12.33
C LEU A 23 -16.21 6.51 13.54
N MET A 24 -17.23 5.73 13.87
CA MET A 24 -18.09 5.94 15.04
C MET A 24 -17.73 4.91 16.12
N GLU A 25 -17.80 5.31 17.39
CA GLU A 25 -17.69 4.44 18.55
C GLU A 25 -18.79 4.80 19.54
N ASN A 26 -19.67 3.85 19.84
CA ASN A 26 -20.85 4.09 20.71
C ASN A 26 -21.63 5.35 20.27
N HIS A 27 -21.92 5.47 18.95
CA HIS A 27 -22.60 6.59 18.30
C HIS A 27 -21.88 7.95 18.39
N ARG A 28 -20.59 7.99 18.75
CA ARG A 28 -19.76 9.20 18.75
C ARG A 28 -18.75 9.15 17.60
N LEU A 29 -18.59 10.26 16.89
CA LEU A 29 -17.58 10.41 15.87
C LEU A 29 -16.18 10.45 16.49
N ILE A 30 -15.34 9.49 16.15
CA ILE A 30 -13.96 9.36 16.65
C ILE A 30 -12.95 9.86 15.62
N GLU A 31 -13.18 9.53 14.34
CA GLU A 31 -12.28 9.88 13.27
C GLU A 31 -13.06 10.21 12.00
N TYR A 32 -12.60 11.21 11.27
CA TYR A 32 -13.19 11.63 10.01
C TYR A 32 -12.09 11.81 8.95
N ASN A 33 -12.27 11.16 7.82
CA ASN A 33 -11.35 11.22 6.69
C ASN A 33 -12.11 11.59 5.42
N THR A 34 -11.45 12.33 4.53
CA THR A 34 -11.96 12.65 3.19
C THR A 34 -10.95 12.28 2.13
N GLU A 35 -11.46 11.83 0.98
CA GLU A 35 -10.68 11.55 -0.22
C GLU A 35 -11.45 12.06 -1.45
N SER A 36 -10.75 12.57 -2.45
CA SER A 36 -11.39 12.93 -3.72
C SER A 36 -11.85 11.68 -4.47
N SER A 37 -13.13 11.59 -4.81
CA SER A 37 -13.69 10.50 -5.64
C SER A 37 -13.38 10.68 -7.12
N THR A 38 -13.09 11.91 -7.56
CA THR A 38 -12.53 12.16 -8.89
C THR A 38 -11.10 11.66 -8.87
N GLY A 39 -10.95 10.35 -9.07
CA GLY A 39 -9.75 9.57 -8.87
C GLY A 39 -8.50 10.38 -9.15
N ASN A 40 -7.80 10.77 -8.11
CA ASN A 40 -6.43 11.16 -8.26
C ASN A 40 -5.74 9.96 -8.93
N LYS A 41 -5.40 10.11 -10.20
CA LYS A 41 -4.67 9.07 -10.93
C LYS A 41 -3.30 8.77 -10.30
N PHE A 42 -2.94 9.48 -9.25
CA PHE A 42 -1.63 9.48 -8.60
C PHE A 42 -1.81 9.54 -7.09
N THR A 43 -2.22 8.43 -6.50
CA THR A 43 -2.47 8.29 -5.05
C THR A 43 -1.27 7.71 -4.32
N VAL A 44 -1.17 7.99 -3.01
CA VAL A 44 -0.14 7.37 -2.16
C VAL A 44 -0.23 5.85 -2.26
N GLY A 45 0.92 5.21 -2.47
CA GLY A 45 1.04 3.76 -2.62
C GLY A 45 1.03 3.26 -4.06
N ASP A 46 0.54 4.06 -5.03
CA ASP A 46 0.59 3.70 -6.44
C ASP A 46 2.03 3.49 -6.90
N VAL A 47 2.26 2.40 -7.63
CA VAL A 47 3.58 2.06 -8.16
C VAL A 47 3.60 2.24 -9.67
N HIS A 48 4.56 3.01 -10.12
CA HIS A 48 4.74 3.38 -11.52
C HIS A 48 6.08 2.88 -12.08
N LEU A 49 6.11 2.57 -13.37
CA LEU A 49 7.33 2.61 -14.16
C LEU A 49 7.47 4.04 -14.65
N GLY A 50 8.38 4.80 -14.03
CA GLY A 50 8.62 6.19 -14.34
C GLY A 50 9.88 6.39 -15.18
N LYS A 51 9.99 7.54 -15.83
CA LYS A 51 11.17 7.92 -16.65
C LYS A 51 11.84 9.14 -16.06
N VAL A 52 13.12 9.02 -15.72
CA VAL A 52 13.93 10.15 -15.22
C VAL A 52 14.01 11.23 -16.29
N LYS A 53 13.58 12.44 -15.97
CA LYS A 53 13.60 13.60 -16.88
C LYS A 53 14.83 14.46 -16.69
N LYS A 54 15.12 14.82 -15.45
CA LYS A 54 16.19 15.76 -15.12
C LYS A 54 16.80 15.42 -13.76
N ILE A 55 18.11 15.48 -13.68
CA ILE A 55 18.87 15.40 -12.43
C ILE A 55 19.06 16.81 -11.87
N LEU A 56 18.97 16.93 -10.56
CA LEU A 56 19.13 18.16 -9.79
C LEU A 56 20.26 17.96 -8.76
N PRO A 57 21.55 18.03 -9.16
CA PRO A 57 22.68 17.71 -8.27
C PRO A 57 22.68 18.53 -6.98
N ASN A 58 22.40 19.83 -7.07
CA ASN A 58 22.36 20.73 -5.90
C ASN A 58 21.31 20.36 -4.84
N LEU A 59 20.29 19.59 -5.24
CA LEU A 59 19.23 19.10 -4.35
C LEU A 59 19.38 17.62 -4.05
N ASN A 60 20.41 16.97 -4.59
CA ASN A 60 20.60 15.52 -4.56
C ASN A 60 19.33 14.76 -4.94
N ALA A 61 18.66 15.18 -6.03
CA ALA A 61 17.32 14.75 -6.41
C ALA A 61 17.15 14.65 -7.94
N ALA A 62 16.02 14.08 -8.36
CA ALA A 62 15.65 14.04 -9.78
C ALA A 62 14.15 14.31 -9.96
N PHE A 63 13.80 14.85 -11.14
CA PHE A 63 12.45 14.85 -11.65
C PHE A 63 12.18 13.60 -12.47
N VAL A 64 11.01 13.00 -12.26
CA VAL A 64 10.57 11.74 -12.87
C VAL A 64 9.19 11.95 -13.50
N ASP A 65 9.06 11.56 -14.75
CA ASP A 65 7.78 11.45 -15.44
C ASP A 65 7.10 10.14 -15.02
N ILE A 66 5.93 10.21 -14.44
CA ILE A 66 5.08 9.07 -14.08
C ILE A 66 3.76 9.06 -14.85
N GLY A 67 3.63 9.95 -15.87
CA GLY A 67 2.42 10.13 -16.66
C GLY A 67 1.48 11.23 -16.17
N ASP A 68 1.85 11.96 -15.12
CA ASP A 68 1.16 13.16 -14.67
C ASP A 68 1.63 14.40 -15.47
N LYS A 69 0.77 15.44 -15.50
CA LYS A 69 1.13 16.76 -16.06
C LYS A 69 2.29 17.43 -15.31
N LYS A 70 2.43 17.12 -14.03
CA LYS A 70 3.49 17.62 -13.14
C LYS A 70 4.55 16.55 -12.96
N GLU A 71 5.81 16.93 -13.13
CA GLU A 71 6.92 16.04 -12.88
C GLU A 71 6.99 15.65 -11.40
N ALA A 72 7.08 14.36 -11.14
CA ALA A 72 7.25 13.84 -9.79
C ALA A 72 8.71 14.03 -9.33
N PHE A 73 8.93 14.02 -8.03
CA PHE A 73 10.21 14.28 -7.38
C PHE A 73 10.69 13.07 -6.59
N ILE A 74 11.96 12.70 -6.78
CA ILE A 74 12.63 11.69 -5.98
C ILE A 74 13.96 12.24 -5.46
N HIS A 75 14.21 12.08 -4.16
CA HIS A 75 15.49 12.45 -3.53
C HIS A 75 16.40 11.23 -3.44
N TYR A 76 17.72 11.43 -3.36
CA TYR A 76 18.69 10.34 -3.21
C TYR A 76 18.31 9.35 -2.09
N LEU A 77 17.96 9.84 -0.92
CA LEU A 77 17.56 9.02 0.23
C LEU A 77 16.26 8.22 0.00
N ASP A 78 15.46 8.61 -0.99
CA ASP A 78 14.23 7.91 -1.37
C ASP A 78 14.49 6.79 -2.41
N LEU A 79 15.73 6.60 -2.89
CA LEU A 79 16.07 5.48 -3.78
C LEU A 79 15.97 4.13 -3.07
N GLY A 80 16.11 4.13 -1.74
CA GLY A 80 16.11 2.90 -0.95
C GLY A 80 17.45 2.14 -1.01
N LEU A 81 17.63 1.21 -0.08
CA LEU A 81 18.90 0.52 0.12
C LEU A 81 19.32 -0.34 -1.08
N TYR A 82 18.36 -0.91 -1.78
CA TYR A 82 18.60 -1.94 -2.81
C TYR A 82 18.14 -1.49 -4.20
N PHE A 83 18.20 -0.20 -4.47
CA PHE A 83 17.83 0.40 -5.77
C PHE A 83 18.48 -0.30 -6.96
N ASN A 84 19.75 -0.69 -6.84
CA ASN A 84 20.48 -1.35 -7.93
C ASN A 84 19.84 -2.66 -8.38
N ALA A 85 19.23 -3.43 -7.47
CA ALA A 85 18.52 -4.65 -7.81
C ALA A 85 17.24 -4.38 -8.61
N PHE A 86 16.47 -3.35 -8.26
CA PHE A 86 15.32 -2.90 -9.05
C PHE A 86 15.74 -2.40 -10.44
N ASP A 87 16.78 -1.59 -10.51
CA ASP A 87 17.31 -1.06 -11.77
C ASP A 87 17.78 -2.19 -12.70
N GLN A 88 18.52 -3.16 -12.17
CA GLN A 88 18.92 -4.35 -12.91
C GLN A 88 17.72 -5.14 -13.42
N PHE A 89 16.71 -5.39 -12.56
CA PHE A 89 15.50 -6.08 -12.94
C PHE A 89 14.75 -5.37 -14.08
N VAL A 90 14.60 -4.05 -13.98
CA VAL A 90 13.96 -3.26 -15.04
C VAL A 90 14.76 -3.34 -16.34
N LYS A 91 16.10 -3.27 -16.31
CA LYS A 91 16.95 -3.34 -17.50
C LYS A 91 16.89 -4.70 -18.20
N GLU A 92 16.98 -5.80 -17.44
CA GLU A 92 17.08 -7.15 -17.98
C GLU A 92 15.72 -7.79 -18.32
N SER A 93 14.62 -7.31 -17.74
CA SER A 93 13.28 -7.83 -18.04
C SER A 93 12.86 -7.52 -19.48
N ASN A 94 12.36 -8.51 -20.20
CA ASN A 94 11.78 -8.39 -21.54
C ASN A 94 10.76 -9.52 -21.77
N SER A 95 10.01 -9.47 -22.87
CA SER A 95 8.92 -10.42 -23.18
C SER A 95 9.37 -11.88 -23.31
N ASN A 96 10.65 -12.12 -23.56
CA ASN A 96 11.22 -13.47 -23.74
C ASN A 96 11.91 -13.99 -22.45
N THR A 97 11.97 -13.17 -21.38
CA THR A 97 12.66 -13.51 -20.15
C THR A 97 11.72 -14.27 -19.22
N ASN A 98 12.20 -15.38 -18.64
CA ASN A 98 11.53 -15.96 -17.47
C ASN A 98 11.74 -15.02 -16.27
N LEU A 99 10.71 -14.24 -15.95
CA LEU A 99 10.80 -13.17 -14.97
C LEU A 99 10.99 -13.68 -13.54
N LYS A 100 10.50 -14.89 -13.21
CA LYS A 100 10.72 -15.51 -11.89
C LYS A 100 12.18 -15.92 -11.72
N ASP A 101 12.76 -16.53 -12.74
CA ASP A 101 14.18 -16.90 -12.73
C ASP A 101 15.06 -15.66 -12.70
N LEU A 102 14.74 -14.64 -13.49
CA LEU A 102 15.44 -13.35 -13.45
C LEU A 102 15.42 -12.76 -12.04
N TYR A 103 14.23 -12.63 -11.44
CA TYR A 103 14.06 -12.06 -10.11
C TYR A 103 14.87 -12.82 -9.04
N SER A 104 14.85 -14.15 -9.08
CA SER A 104 15.53 -14.99 -8.10
C SER A 104 17.06 -14.97 -8.22
N ARG A 105 17.60 -14.76 -9.44
CA ARG A 105 19.06 -14.73 -9.67
C ARG A 105 19.71 -13.37 -9.47
N ILE A 106 18.93 -12.29 -9.51
CA ILE A 106 19.47 -10.95 -9.19
C ILE A 106 20.01 -10.96 -7.78
N ALA A 107 21.26 -10.55 -7.63
CA ALA A 107 21.84 -10.32 -6.31
C ALA A 107 21.32 -8.98 -5.77
N ILE A 108 20.86 -8.98 -4.52
CA ILE A 108 20.42 -7.74 -3.86
C ILE A 108 21.59 -6.75 -3.76
N GLY A 109 22.79 -7.26 -3.59
CA GLY A 109 24.01 -6.47 -3.60
C GLY A 109 24.23 -5.69 -2.29
N THR A 110 25.19 -4.77 -2.32
CA THR A 110 25.51 -3.93 -1.17
C THR A 110 24.47 -2.80 -1.08
N PRO A 111 23.96 -2.50 0.12
CA PRO A 111 23.07 -1.35 0.33
C PRO A 111 23.70 -0.03 -0.15
N LEU A 112 22.89 0.86 -0.70
CA LEU A 112 23.33 2.20 -1.07
C LEU A 112 23.90 2.92 0.19
N PRO A 113 25.01 3.65 0.06
CA PRO A 113 25.57 4.43 1.16
C PRO A 113 24.61 5.53 1.59
N LYS A 114 24.64 5.94 2.85
CA LYS A 114 23.82 7.05 3.34
C LYS A 114 24.23 8.39 2.73
N GLU A 115 25.51 8.54 2.47
CA GLU A 115 26.12 9.72 1.84
C GLU A 115 26.53 9.37 0.42
N GLY A 116 25.64 9.62 -0.53
CA GLY A 116 25.86 9.39 -1.95
C GLY A 116 25.21 10.48 -2.79
N HIS A 117 25.49 10.47 -4.08
CA HIS A 117 25.00 11.45 -5.02
C HIS A 117 24.05 10.81 -6.04
N ILE A 118 22.89 11.42 -6.27
CA ILE A 118 21.85 10.86 -7.13
C ILE A 118 22.32 10.62 -8.57
N GLU A 119 23.24 11.45 -9.08
CA GLU A 119 23.82 11.34 -10.43
C GLU A 119 24.69 10.09 -10.61
N GLU A 120 25.11 9.42 -9.54
CA GLU A 120 25.83 8.15 -9.60
C GLU A 120 24.88 6.99 -9.95
N TYR A 121 23.58 7.14 -9.65
CA TYR A 121 22.57 6.08 -9.77
C TYR A 121 21.53 6.35 -10.85
N LEU A 122 21.19 7.61 -11.10
CA LEU A 122 20.17 7.99 -12.05
C LEU A 122 20.75 8.78 -13.24
N LYS A 123 20.18 8.51 -14.42
CA LYS A 123 20.50 9.24 -15.65
C LYS A 123 19.21 9.69 -16.34
N PRO A 124 19.22 10.86 -17.02
CA PRO A 124 18.09 11.25 -17.84
C PRO A 124 17.73 10.16 -18.86
N GLY A 125 16.44 9.88 -19.00
CA GLY A 125 15.90 8.82 -19.85
C GLY A 125 15.84 7.43 -19.23
N GLN A 126 16.45 7.20 -18.05
CA GLN A 126 16.40 5.93 -17.36
C GLN A 126 14.99 5.63 -16.86
N LEU A 127 14.55 4.36 -17.00
CA LEU A 127 13.31 3.88 -16.41
C LEU A 127 13.57 3.35 -15.02
N ILE A 128 12.72 3.73 -14.08
CA ILE A 128 12.76 3.28 -12.68
C ILE A 128 11.38 2.84 -12.21
N VAL A 129 11.34 1.84 -11.35
CA VAL A 129 10.13 1.54 -10.58
C VAL A 129 10.10 2.48 -9.38
N ALA A 130 8.99 3.19 -9.21
CA ALA A 130 8.84 4.13 -8.11
C ALA A 130 7.41 4.13 -7.56
N GLN A 131 7.28 4.33 -6.26
CA GLN A 131 6.03 4.38 -5.51
C GLN A 131 5.77 5.80 -5.02
N ILE A 132 4.52 6.24 -5.09
CA ILE A 132 4.10 7.55 -4.59
C ILE A 132 4.03 7.50 -3.06
N VAL A 133 4.75 8.40 -2.39
CA VAL A 133 4.72 8.57 -0.92
C VAL A 133 4.01 9.84 -0.49
N LYS A 134 3.85 10.81 -1.41
CA LYS A 134 3.00 12.00 -1.23
C LYS A 134 2.35 12.37 -2.55
N GLU A 135 1.06 12.66 -2.50
CA GLU A 135 0.27 13.10 -3.64
C GLU A 135 0.71 14.48 -4.16
N PRO A 136 0.39 14.80 -5.42
CA PRO A 136 0.67 16.12 -5.96
C PRO A 136 -0.17 17.19 -5.25
N ILE A 137 0.47 18.29 -4.83
CA ILE A 137 -0.20 19.39 -4.12
C ILE A 137 0.06 20.69 -4.86
N SER A 138 -1.01 21.44 -5.16
CA SER A 138 -0.92 22.75 -5.84
C SER A 138 -0.07 22.68 -7.12
N THR A 139 1.09 23.30 -7.17
CA THR A 139 2.02 23.31 -8.31
C THR A 139 3.07 22.21 -8.27
N LYS A 140 3.19 21.48 -7.15
CA LYS A 140 4.20 20.43 -6.96
C LYS A 140 3.66 19.08 -7.41
N GLY A 141 4.49 18.30 -8.13
CA GLY A 141 4.21 16.91 -8.46
C GLY A 141 4.35 15.97 -7.25
N SER A 142 4.03 14.71 -7.45
CA SER A 142 4.14 13.65 -6.44
C SER A 142 5.57 13.51 -5.92
N ARG A 143 5.71 13.15 -4.63
CA ARG A 143 7.00 12.66 -4.11
C ARG A 143 7.04 11.15 -4.25
N LEU A 144 8.17 10.64 -4.71
CA LEU A 144 8.40 9.23 -4.99
C LEU A 144 9.42 8.61 -4.04
N THR A 145 9.32 7.30 -3.88
CA THR A 145 10.38 6.43 -3.39
C THR A 145 10.60 5.27 -4.36
N ALA A 146 11.83 4.77 -4.49
CA ALA A 146 12.11 3.53 -5.19
C ALA A 146 12.23 2.32 -4.22
N GLU A 147 12.05 2.53 -2.93
CA GLU A 147 11.88 1.47 -1.94
C GLU A 147 10.41 1.01 -1.93
N ILE A 148 10.13 0.03 -2.79
CA ILE A 148 8.76 -0.45 -3.01
C ILE A 148 8.30 -1.27 -1.81
N SER A 149 7.07 -1.00 -1.36
CA SER A 149 6.42 -1.75 -0.28
C SER A 149 4.96 -2.05 -0.64
N LEU A 150 4.52 -3.27 -0.37
CA LEU A 150 3.11 -3.67 -0.53
C LEU A 150 2.52 -3.91 0.86
N ALA A 151 1.66 -2.99 1.28
CA ALA A 151 1.10 -3.03 2.62
C ALA A 151 -0.11 -3.97 2.68
N GLY A 152 0.06 -5.10 3.35
CA GLY A 152 -1.03 -5.96 3.81
C GLY A 152 -1.51 -5.56 5.22
N ARG A 153 -2.47 -6.34 5.75
CA ARG A 153 -2.97 -6.15 7.13
C ARG A 153 -1.95 -6.58 8.17
N ASN A 154 -1.40 -7.78 8.00
CA ASN A 154 -0.50 -8.42 8.95
C ASN A 154 0.97 -8.25 8.56
N ILE A 155 1.24 -8.12 7.27
CA ILE A 155 2.58 -8.11 6.68
C ILE A 155 2.69 -6.96 5.69
N VAL A 156 3.83 -6.25 5.70
CA VAL A 156 4.25 -5.40 4.58
C VAL A 156 5.31 -6.17 3.82
N LEU A 157 5.05 -6.50 2.55
CA LEU A 157 6.01 -7.17 1.69
C LEU A 157 7.01 -6.15 1.12
N LEU A 158 8.28 -6.50 1.14
CA LEU A 158 9.38 -5.68 0.63
C LEU A 158 10.12 -6.43 -0.48
N PRO A 159 9.84 -6.13 -1.77
CA PRO A 159 10.60 -6.68 -2.87
C PRO A 159 12.07 -6.26 -2.82
N PHE A 160 12.97 -7.12 -3.29
CA PHE A 160 14.42 -6.95 -3.24
C PHE A 160 14.94 -6.54 -1.86
N ALA A 161 14.44 -7.19 -0.80
CA ALA A 161 14.93 -7.06 0.54
C ALA A 161 15.17 -8.44 1.15
N GLU A 162 16.04 -8.52 2.16
CA GLU A 162 16.33 -9.80 2.86
C GLU A 162 15.86 -9.77 4.31
N LYS A 163 15.61 -8.56 4.82
CA LYS A 163 15.31 -8.37 6.22
C LYS A 163 13.84 -8.65 6.53
N VAL A 164 13.61 -9.48 7.54
CA VAL A 164 12.32 -9.55 8.23
C VAL A 164 12.42 -8.73 9.50
N SER A 165 11.56 -7.72 9.59
CA SER A 165 11.42 -6.86 10.77
C SER A 165 10.07 -7.12 11.43
N ILE A 166 9.95 -6.80 12.72
CA ILE A 166 8.71 -7.01 13.47
C ILE A 166 8.34 -5.78 14.28
N SER A 167 7.05 -5.49 14.37
CA SER A 167 6.52 -4.38 15.15
C SER A 167 6.98 -4.45 16.61
N GLN A 168 7.50 -3.34 17.13
CA GLN A 168 7.90 -3.23 18.53
C GLN A 168 6.71 -3.32 19.49
N LYS A 169 5.49 -3.03 19.00
CA LYS A 169 4.25 -3.06 19.79
C LYS A 169 3.80 -4.47 20.19
N ILE A 170 4.28 -5.52 19.51
CA ILE A 170 4.05 -6.91 19.95
C ILE A 170 4.84 -7.13 21.22
N GLY A 171 4.17 -7.43 22.33
CA GLY A 171 4.80 -7.49 23.66
C GLY A 171 5.59 -8.77 23.89
N SER A 172 5.04 -9.94 23.53
CA SER A 172 5.63 -11.24 23.79
C SER A 172 6.84 -11.54 22.93
N LYS A 173 7.96 -11.86 23.58
CA LYS A 173 9.18 -12.32 22.88
C LYS A 173 8.99 -13.66 22.16
N GLU A 174 8.19 -14.54 22.73
CA GLU A 174 7.88 -15.85 22.15
C GLU A 174 7.06 -15.67 20.87
N GLU A 175 6.05 -14.82 20.91
CA GLU A 175 5.22 -14.49 19.75
C GLU A 175 6.05 -13.81 18.64
N LYS A 176 6.93 -12.88 19.00
CA LYS A 176 7.88 -12.30 18.02
C LYS A 176 8.70 -13.36 17.32
N ARG A 177 9.27 -14.31 18.05
CA ARG A 177 10.08 -15.40 17.49
C ARG A 177 9.23 -16.30 16.61
N ARG A 178 8.02 -16.67 17.04
CA ARG A 178 7.09 -17.51 16.29
C ARG A 178 6.76 -16.86 14.94
N LEU A 179 6.35 -15.60 14.95
CA LEU A 179 5.98 -14.84 13.74
C LEU A 179 7.19 -14.66 12.82
N GLU A 180 8.34 -14.29 13.35
CA GLU A 180 9.57 -14.11 12.55
C GLU A 180 9.99 -15.43 11.86
N THR A 181 10.01 -16.54 12.60
CA THR A 181 10.38 -17.86 12.07
C THR A 181 9.39 -18.27 10.97
N LEU A 182 8.08 -18.10 11.21
CA LEU A 182 7.07 -18.43 10.23
C LEU A 182 7.20 -17.60 8.96
N VAL A 183 7.28 -16.27 9.09
CA VAL A 183 7.36 -15.39 7.92
C VAL A 183 8.65 -15.63 7.13
N ARG A 184 9.79 -15.86 7.80
CA ARG A 184 11.03 -16.23 7.10
C ARG A 184 10.92 -17.53 6.33
N SER A 185 10.15 -18.50 6.83
CA SER A 185 10.02 -19.82 6.18
C SER A 185 9.13 -19.78 4.92
N ILE A 186 8.25 -18.77 4.78
CA ILE A 186 7.33 -18.66 3.65
C ILE A 186 7.77 -17.64 2.60
N LEU A 187 8.70 -16.74 2.93
CA LEU A 187 9.21 -15.77 1.98
C LEU A 187 10.16 -16.42 0.97
N PRO A 188 9.92 -16.23 -0.33
CA PRO A 188 10.89 -16.61 -1.34
C PRO A 188 12.17 -15.76 -1.27
N LYS A 189 13.20 -16.18 -2.00
CA LYS A 189 14.44 -15.40 -2.14
C LYS A 189 14.14 -13.98 -2.69
N ASN A 190 14.88 -13.00 -2.23
CA ASN A 190 14.78 -11.59 -2.61
C ASN A 190 13.49 -10.89 -2.14
N TYR A 191 12.81 -11.47 -1.14
CA TYR A 191 11.71 -10.81 -0.44
C TYR A 191 12.03 -10.64 1.03
N GLY A 192 11.82 -9.44 1.53
CA GLY A 192 11.76 -9.13 2.95
C GLY A 192 10.35 -8.81 3.40
N ALA A 193 10.18 -8.63 4.71
CA ALA A 193 8.88 -8.26 5.25
C ALA A 193 8.97 -7.44 6.53
N ILE A 194 7.93 -6.65 6.78
CA ILE A 194 7.68 -6.05 8.09
C ILE A 194 6.41 -6.69 8.65
N ILE A 195 6.54 -7.38 9.78
CA ILE A 195 5.42 -7.99 10.49
C ILE A 195 4.75 -6.91 11.33
N ARG A 196 3.46 -6.66 11.04
CA ARG A 196 2.67 -5.64 11.72
C ARG A 196 2.09 -6.17 13.03
N THR A 197 1.63 -5.27 13.90
CA THR A 197 1.00 -5.63 15.18
C THR A 197 -0.25 -6.51 14.97
N ALA A 198 -0.99 -6.31 13.89
CA ALA A 198 -2.16 -7.08 13.55
C ALA A 198 -1.89 -8.59 13.33
N ALA A 199 -0.63 -8.98 13.12
CA ALA A 199 -0.22 -10.38 12.98
C ALA A 199 -0.21 -11.14 14.32
N GLU A 200 -0.25 -10.43 15.46
CA GLU A 200 -0.24 -11.06 16.79
C GLU A 200 -1.41 -12.04 16.94
N GLY A 201 -1.09 -13.26 17.36
CA GLY A 201 -2.09 -14.35 17.53
C GLY A 201 -2.62 -14.96 16.23
N LYS A 202 -2.25 -14.46 15.03
CA LYS A 202 -2.72 -15.03 13.76
C LYS A 202 -2.09 -16.39 13.49
N ASN A 203 -2.88 -17.27 12.87
CA ASN A 203 -2.44 -18.61 12.50
C ASN A 203 -1.54 -18.56 11.23
N ALA A 204 -0.87 -19.67 10.95
CA ALA A 204 0.03 -19.79 9.81
C ALA A 204 -0.70 -19.62 8.47
N ALA A 205 -1.89 -20.20 8.31
CA ALA A 205 -2.64 -20.14 7.06
C ALA A 205 -2.99 -18.69 6.66
N THR A 206 -3.39 -17.86 7.61
CA THR A 206 -3.68 -16.43 7.39
C THR A 206 -2.42 -15.69 6.87
N LEU A 207 -1.27 -15.91 7.50
CA LEU A 207 -0.03 -15.21 7.12
C LEU A 207 0.52 -15.72 5.78
N VAL A 208 0.41 -17.01 5.50
CA VAL A 208 0.79 -17.61 4.20
C VAL A 208 -0.07 -17.02 3.09
N GLY A 209 -1.39 -17.07 3.22
CA GLY A 209 -2.32 -16.60 2.19
C GLY A 209 -2.14 -15.10 1.89
N GLU A 210 -1.93 -14.27 2.92
CA GLU A 210 -1.66 -12.85 2.71
C GLU A 210 -0.32 -12.62 2.01
N THR A 211 0.74 -13.33 2.42
CA THR A 211 2.06 -13.21 1.80
C THR A 211 2.03 -13.60 0.33
N GLU A 212 1.38 -14.73 0.00
CA GLU A 212 1.21 -15.20 -1.39
C GLU A 212 0.44 -14.19 -2.23
N SER A 213 -0.65 -13.61 -1.71
CA SER A 213 -1.43 -12.59 -2.40
C SER A 213 -0.62 -11.32 -2.70
N LEU A 214 0.20 -10.87 -1.75
CA LEU A 214 1.07 -9.70 -1.95
C LEU A 214 2.18 -9.99 -2.98
N ILE A 215 2.77 -11.19 -2.96
CA ILE A 215 3.75 -11.63 -3.95
C ILE A 215 3.11 -11.68 -5.34
N GLU A 216 1.92 -12.28 -5.48
CA GLU A 216 1.21 -12.35 -6.75
C GLU A 216 0.90 -10.95 -7.30
N LYS A 217 0.46 -10.02 -6.46
CA LYS A 217 0.24 -8.63 -6.84
C LYS A 217 1.51 -7.99 -7.40
N TRP A 218 2.65 -8.18 -6.76
CA TRP A 218 3.95 -7.69 -7.22
C TRP A 218 4.36 -8.36 -8.53
N GLU A 219 4.33 -9.68 -8.59
CA GLU A 219 4.72 -10.46 -9.77
C GLU A 219 3.84 -10.16 -11.00
N SER A 220 2.56 -9.86 -10.80
CA SER A 220 1.66 -9.47 -11.88
C SER A 220 2.11 -8.19 -12.60
N SER A 221 2.79 -7.28 -11.90
CA SER A 221 3.35 -6.04 -12.46
C SER A 221 4.53 -6.29 -13.40
N TRP A 222 5.26 -7.38 -13.22
CA TRP A 222 6.46 -7.68 -14.01
C TRP A 222 6.17 -7.84 -15.50
N LYS A 223 5.01 -8.42 -15.84
CA LYS A 223 4.57 -8.55 -17.23
C LYS A 223 4.40 -7.20 -17.91
N LYS A 224 3.92 -6.19 -17.17
CA LYS A 224 3.81 -4.82 -17.67
C LYS A 224 5.19 -4.23 -17.94
N ILE A 225 6.14 -4.38 -17.00
CA ILE A 225 7.53 -3.90 -17.14
C ILE A 225 8.21 -4.56 -18.36
N ALA A 226 8.04 -5.88 -18.50
CA ALA A 226 8.68 -6.64 -19.59
C ALA A 226 8.08 -6.34 -20.96
N LYS A 227 6.77 -6.09 -21.05
CA LYS A 227 6.06 -5.84 -22.30
C LYS A 227 6.31 -4.44 -22.86
N ASN A 228 6.29 -3.43 -22.00
CA ASN A 228 6.37 -2.01 -22.41
C ASN A 228 7.37 -1.26 -21.54
N LYS A 229 8.46 -0.81 -22.16
CA LYS A 229 9.47 0.06 -21.54
C LYS A 229 9.05 1.54 -21.66
N THR A 230 7.82 1.85 -21.23
CA THR A 230 7.25 3.20 -21.25
C THR A 230 6.69 3.57 -19.89
N VAL A 231 6.53 4.87 -19.67
CA VAL A 231 5.85 5.39 -18.46
C VAL A 231 4.45 4.79 -18.35
N GLN A 232 4.18 4.12 -17.22
CA GLN A 232 2.90 3.47 -16.98
C GLN A 232 2.66 3.17 -15.50
N LEU A 233 1.39 3.07 -15.13
CA LEU A 233 0.98 2.54 -13.83
C LEU A 233 1.16 1.02 -13.80
N LEU A 234 1.92 0.52 -12.83
CA LEU A 234 2.13 -0.91 -12.62
C LEU A 234 0.99 -1.52 -11.81
N PHE A 235 0.70 -0.96 -10.65
CA PHE A 235 -0.48 -1.27 -9.84
C PHE A 235 -0.84 -0.12 -8.90
N THR A 236 -2.10 -0.09 -8.48
CA THR A 236 -2.59 0.82 -7.45
C THR A 236 -2.56 0.15 -6.09
N GLU A 237 -2.39 0.94 -5.05
CA GLU A 237 -2.72 0.48 -3.72
C GLU A 237 -4.26 0.41 -3.56
N TYR A 238 -4.71 -0.07 -2.41
CA TYR A 238 -6.13 -0.13 -2.10
C TYR A 238 -6.74 1.27 -2.01
N SER A 239 -8.06 1.37 -2.28
CA SER A 239 -8.82 2.60 -2.02
C SER A 239 -8.69 3.06 -0.57
N LYS A 240 -9.02 4.32 -0.30
CA LYS A 240 -8.97 4.86 1.07
C LYS A 240 -9.85 4.05 2.02
N THR A 241 -11.05 3.69 1.58
CA THR A 241 -11.96 2.83 2.35
C THR A 241 -11.30 1.52 2.73
N THR A 242 -10.72 0.82 1.76
CA THR A 242 -10.01 -0.45 1.99
C THR A 242 -8.77 -0.26 2.86
N THR A 243 -8.06 0.86 2.70
CA THR A 243 -6.90 1.20 3.54
C THR A 243 -7.31 1.42 5.00
N VAL A 244 -8.42 2.13 5.25
CA VAL A 244 -8.98 2.32 6.60
C VAL A 244 -9.39 0.96 7.19
N LEU A 245 -10.07 0.12 6.41
CA LEU A 245 -10.44 -1.25 6.86
C LEU A 245 -9.20 -2.09 7.17
N ARG A 246 -8.18 -2.04 6.32
CA ARG A 246 -6.91 -2.74 6.56
C ARG A 246 -6.29 -2.38 7.92
N ASP A 247 -6.32 -1.11 8.27
CA ASP A 247 -5.60 -0.59 9.42
C ASP A 247 -6.44 -0.63 10.72
N LEU A 248 -7.76 -0.48 10.64
CA LEU A 248 -8.63 -0.33 11.79
C LEU A 248 -9.53 -1.54 12.09
N LEU A 249 -9.95 -2.33 11.07
CA LEU A 249 -10.91 -3.41 11.27
C LEU A 249 -10.42 -4.41 12.34
N ASN A 250 -11.26 -4.68 13.31
CA ASN A 250 -11.04 -5.68 14.37
C ASN A 250 -12.38 -6.18 14.90
N ASP A 251 -12.36 -7.06 15.90
CA ASP A 251 -13.56 -7.71 16.47
C ASP A 251 -14.51 -6.74 17.20
N SER A 252 -14.16 -5.46 17.32
CA SER A 252 -15.05 -4.44 17.91
C SER A 252 -15.93 -3.74 16.88
N PHE A 253 -15.75 -4.05 15.57
CA PHE A 253 -16.60 -3.50 14.52
C PHE A 253 -17.90 -4.28 14.42
N SER A 254 -19.01 -3.56 14.46
CA SER A 254 -20.36 -4.11 14.34
C SER A 254 -20.93 -3.94 12.95
N ASN A 255 -20.67 -2.80 12.31
CA ASN A 255 -21.18 -2.53 10.96
C ASN A 255 -20.22 -1.67 10.14
N ILE A 256 -20.30 -1.86 8.80
CA ILE A 256 -19.65 -1.02 7.78
C ILE A 256 -20.75 -0.64 6.79
N TRP A 257 -21.18 0.62 6.81
CA TRP A 257 -22.25 1.14 5.97
C TRP A 257 -21.70 1.97 4.84
N ILE A 258 -22.07 1.67 3.61
CA ILE A 258 -21.56 2.33 2.39
C ILE A 258 -22.73 2.60 1.45
N ASN A 259 -22.84 3.84 0.95
CA ASN A 259 -23.93 4.24 0.05
C ASN A 259 -23.66 4.06 -1.44
N ASP A 260 -22.49 3.50 -1.81
CA ASP A 260 -22.14 3.20 -3.21
C ASP A 260 -21.98 1.69 -3.41
N PRO A 261 -22.68 1.08 -4.39
CA PRO A 261 -22.65 -0.37 -4.61
C PRO A 261 -21.25 -0.90 -4.97
N HIS A 262 -20.47 -0.13 -5.75
CA HIS A 262 -19.15 -0.57 -6.20
C HIS A 262 -18.15 -0.58 -5.03
N VAL A 263 -18.14 0.50 -4.24
CA VAL A 263 -17.29 0.62 -3.05
C VAL A 263 -17.69 -0.40 -1.98
N ALA A 264 -18.99 -0.66 -1.82
CA ALA A 264 -19.48 -1.70 -0.89
C ALA A 264 -19.01 -3.10 -1.30
N GLU A 265 -19.05 -3.41 -2.60
CA GLU A 265 -18.57 -4.71 -3.10
C GLU A 265 -17.06 -4.85 -2.97
N GLU A 266 -16.29 -3.78 -3.24
CA GLU A 266 -14.85 -3.76 -3.01
C GLU A 266 -14.51 -3.99 -1.52
N ALA A 267 -15.19 -3.28 -0.63
CA ALA A 267 -15.02 -3.44 0.82
C ALA A 267 -15.38 -4.86 1.27
N ARG A 268 -16.47 -5.44 0.76
CA ARG A 268 -16.90 -6.81 1.09
C ARG A 268 -15.85 -7.84 0.67
N LYS A 269 -15.35 -7.75 -0.57
CA LYS A 269 -14.29 -8.63 -1.06
C LYS A 269 -13.02 -8.53 -0.21
N TYR A 270 -12.67 -7.31 0.17
CA TYR A 270 -11.49 -7.10 1.01
C TYR A 270 -11.69 -7.67 2.43
N VAL A 271 -12.83 -7.41 3.06
CA VAL A 271 -13.16 -7.96 4.39
C VAL A 271 -13.20 -9.49 4.35
N SER A 272 -13.81 -10.08 3.31
CA SER A 272 -13.83 -11.53 3.11
C SER A 272 -12.40 -12.14 3.02
N LEU A 273 -11.46 -11.39 2.44
CA LEU A 273 -10.06 -11.83 2.34
C LEU A 273 -9.33 -11.80 3.69
N ILE A 274 -9.54 -10.75 4.51
CA ILE A 274 -8.77 -10.52 5.74
C ILE A 274 -9.44 -11.06 7.01
N SER A 275 -10.76 -11.20 7.01
CA SER A 275 -11.60 -11.62 8.15
C SER A 275 -12.94 -12.17 7.63
N PRO A 276 -12.96 -13.38 7.06
CA PRO A 276 -14.15 -13.94 6.42
C PRO A 276 -15.40 -13.94 7.30
N GLU A 277 -15.23 -14.13 8.60
CA GLU A 277 -16.31 -14.11 9.60
C GLU A 277 -16.99 -12.74 9.75
N GLN A 278 -16.28 -11.66 9.36
CA GLN A 278 -16.79 -10.29 9.42
C GLN A 278 -17.37 -9.80 8.08
N GLU A 279 -17.36 -10.57 7.01
CA GLU A 279 -17.93 -10.16 5.71
C GLU A 279 -19.37 -9.68 5.84
N LYS A 280 -20.15 -10.33 6.71
CA LYS A 280 -21.57 -10.04 6.96
C LYS A 280 -21.86 -8.65 7.54
N ILE A 281 -20.84 -7.96 8.10
CA ILE A 281 -21.03 -6.61 8.66
C ILE A 281 -20.94 -5.51 7.60
N VAL A 282 -20.62 -5.85 6.34
CA VAL A 282 -20.56 -4.88 5.24
C VAL A 282 -21.93 -4.74 4.59
N HIS A 283 -22.53 -3.58 4.72
CA HIS A 283 -23.89 -3.26 4.27
C HIS A 283 -23.90 -2.19 3.21
N LEU A 284 -24.71 -2.38 2.16
CA LEU A 284 -25.07 -1.31 1.25
C LEU A 284 -26.20 -0.49 1.88
N TYR A 285 -25.99 0.83 1.99
CA TYR A 285 -27.02 1.74 2.47
C TYR A 285 -27.89 2.25 1.30
N GLU A 286 -29.18 1.93 1.35
CA GLU A 286 -30.18 2.31 0.34
C GLU A 286 -31.28 3.23 0.93
N GLY A 287 -31.00 3.91 2.03
CA GLY A 287 -31.94 4.81 2.69
C GLY A 287 -32.26 6.05 1.89
N LYS A 288 -33.41 6.67 2.13
CA LYS A 288 -33.85 7.91 1.45
C LYS A 288 -33.12 9.17 1.96
N GLN A 289 -32.66 9.15 3.20
CA GLN A 289 -31.86 10.24 3.75
C GLN A 289 -30.39 10.08 3.36
N PRO A 290 -29.61 11.17 3.27
CA PRO A 290 -28.16 11.07 3.19
C PRO A 290 -27.62 10.20 4.32
N ILE A 291 -26.65 9.33 4.03
CA ILE A 291 -26.13 8.36 5.00
C ILE A 291 -25.61 9.03 6.28
N TYR A 292 -24.92 10.15 6.16
CA TYR A 292 -24.39 10.88 7.30
C TYR A 292 -25.46 11.53 8.18
N ASP A 293 -26.60 11.93 7.58
CA ASP A 293 -27.74 12.44 8.35
C ASP A 293 -28.44 11.31 9.09
N HIS A 294 -28.55 10.13 8.46
CA HIS A 294 -29.17 8.94 9.07
C HIS A 294 -28.40 8.47 10.32
N PHE A 295 -27.07 8.45 10.26
CA PHE A 295 -26.22 8.05 11.38
C PHE A 295 -25.76 9.22 12.27
N GLU A 296 -26.37 10.40 12.14
CA GLU A 296 -26.10 11.62 12.92
C GLU A 296 -24.63 12.11 12.84
N VAL A 297 -23.88 11.69 11.80
CA VAL A 297 -22.49 12.09 11.58
C VAL A 297 -22.40 13.59 11.27
N THR A 298 -23.28 14.12 10.39
CA THR A 298 -23.29 15.52 9.99
C THR A 298 -23.35 16.48 11.17
N ARG A 299 -24.04 16.12 12.26
CA ARG A 299 -24.15 16.95 13.47
C ARG A 299 -22.86 16.99 14.28
N GLN A 300 -21.96 16.04 14.07
CA GLN A 300 -20.74 15.85 14.86
C GLN A 300 -19.48 16.34 14.12
N ILE A 301 -19.56 16.62 12.80
CA ILE A 301 -18.44 17.15 11.97
C ILE A 301 -18.23 18.68 12.19
N LYS A 302 -18.78 19.31 13.16
CA LYS A 302 -18.69 20.77 13.38
C LYS A 302 -17.33 21.22 13.88
#